data_9b137df0fd2aace1e1fcf0861d0668ed
#
_entry.id   9b137df0fd2aace1e1fcf0861d0668ed
#
_cell.length_a   1.000
_cell.length_b   1.000
_cell.length_c   1.000
_cell.angle_alpha   90.00
_cell.angle_beta   90.00
_cell.angle_gamma   90.00
#
_symmetry.space_group_name_H-M   'P 1'
#
loop_
_entity.id
_entity.type
_entity.pdbx_description
1 polymer ?
#
loop_
_entity_poly.entity_id
_entity_poly.type
_entity_poly.pdbx_seq_one_letter_code
_entity_poly.pdbx_strand_id
1 'polypeptide(L)'
;FRDPASWYHIVIRIDTTAGAAANRVRIYINGTEQTSFSTASYPSQNHDFNCLGDSGSKHFVGCAVAANINSPSPYDYMNGYIADFNFTSGQSYPASSFAETDSTTGEWKPKSDLSGLTYGDNGFRLKFENAGSLGADTSGQGHDLTVSGAGTNAQTTDTASNNFAVFNPLIAYLNAGGNSTRPTFSQGNLKTVTTNSGKLGGSSTLLISKGKWYAEFKFVESNNAGSTIESVIGVTDSPQRLAASFGKPGERANDVAYAQTGNKLIGDSATSFGATYTDGDIIGVAVDLDNNAIYFSKNGVFQNSGVPTSGSTKTGAIALTDPASTVEGGYYFAVGEASSETSTHQANFGNPPFTISSGNTDSAGLGNFEYAVPSGYYALCTRNLNTYG
;
A
#
# COMPACT_ATOMS: atom_id res chain seq x y z
N PHE A 1 12.70 -7.82 8.04
CA PHE A 1 11.55 -7.02 7.55
C PHE A 1 10.29 -7.53 8.24
N ARG A 2 9.67 -6.70 9.09
CA ARG A 2 8.48 -7.12 9.87
C ARG A 2 7.24 -6.33 9.49
N ASP A 3 7.41 -5.16 8.88
CA ASP A 3 6.31 -4.34 8.41
C ASP A 3 6.20 -4.44 6.87
N PRO A 4 5.26 -5.23 6.35
CA PRO A 4 5.06 -5.40 4.91
C PRO A 4 4.37 -4.20 4.24
N ALA A 5 3.94 -3.19 5.02
CA ALA A 5 3.35 -1.95 4.52
C ALA A 5 4.36 -0.80 4.40
N SER A 6 5.60 -1.01 4.87
CA SER A 6 6.64 0.02 4.86
C SER A 6 7.62 -0.13 3.71
N TRP A 7 8.13 0.99 3.22
CA TRP A 7 9.26 1.03 2.30
C TRP A 7 10.58 0.80 3.03
N TYR A 8 11.46 0.02 2.43
CA TYR A 8 12.81 -0.24 2.91
C TYR A 8 13.84 0.15 1.86
N HIS A 9 14.78 1.02 2.20
CA HIS A 9 15.94 1.30 1.37
C HIS A 9 17.02 0.28 1.69
N ILE A 10 17.37 -0.54 0.71
CA ILE A 10 18.36 -1.62 0.87
C ILE A 10 19.55 -1.30 -0.02
N VAL A 11 20.74 -1.25 0.57
CA VAL A 11 21.99 -1.14 -0.18
C VAL A 11 22.90 -2.30 0.15
N ILE A 12 23.33 -3.03 -0.87
CA ILE A 12 24.37 -4.05 -0.80
C ILE A 12 25.62 -3.46 -1.44
N ARG A 13 26.61 -3.15 -0.62
CA ARG A 13 27.89 -2.63 -1.06
C ARG A 13 28.91 -3.73 -1.11
N ILE A 14 29.55 -3.93 -2.26
CA ILE A 14 30.60 -4.91 -2.47
C ILE A 14 31.89 -4.18 -2.87
N ASP A 15 32.96 -4.43 -2.11
CA ASP A 15 34.29 -3.91 -2.39
C ASP A 15 35.33 -5.00 -2.03
N THR A 16 35.62 -5.86 -2.97
CA THR A 16 36.55 -6.98 -2.76
C THR A 16 37.99 -6.54 -2.56
N THR A 17 38.35 -5.30 -2.89
CA THR A 17 39.71 -4.77 -2.67
C THR A 17 39.98 -4.48 -1.19
N ALA A 18 38.95 -4.37 -0.37
CA ALA A 18 39.07 -4.06 1.05
C ALA A 18 39.94 -5.10 1.78
N GLY A 19 40.94 -4.62 2.57
CA GLY A 19 41.84 -5.48 3.32
C GLY A 19 41.12 -6.34 4.37
N ALA A 20 40.27 -5.73 5.18
CA ALA A 20 39.44 -6.45 6.17
C ALA A 20 38.28 -7.18 5.51
N ALA A 21 38.14 -8.48 5.80
CA ALA A 21 37.09 -9.32 5.19
C ALA A 21 35.68 -8.77 5.39
N ALA A 22 35.34 -8.31 6.59
CA ALA A 22 34.05 -7.74 6.92
C ALA A 22 33.72 -6.44 6.15
N ASN A 23 34.70 -5.78 5.55
CA ASN A 23 34.49 -4.58 4.76
C ASN A 23 34.22 -4.88 3.27
N ARG A 24 34.37 -6.15 2.84
CA ARG A 24 34.18 -6.53 1.42
C ARG A 24 32.72 -6.63 1.00
N VAL A 25 31.84 -6.95 1.95
CA VAL A 25 30.39 -6.95 1.72
C VAL A 25 29.74 -6.28 2.92
N ARG A 26 28.97 -5.23 2.68
CA ARG A 26 28.20 -4.51 3.67
C ARG A 26 26.76 -4.36 3.24
N ILE A 27 25.83 -4.50 4.15
CA ILE A 27 24.40 -4.37 3.92
C ILE A 27 23.88 -3.20 4.76
N TYR A 28 23.16 -2.32 4.13
CA TYR A 28 22.50 -1.18 4.81
C TYR A 28 21.00 -1.29 4.64
N ILE A 29 20.25 -1.01 5.71
CA ILE A 29 18.80 -0.89 5.69
C ILE A 29 18.45 0.48 6.25
N ASN A 30 17.74 1.28 5.46
CA ASN A 30 17.37 2.66 5.78
C ASN A 30 18.57 3.47 6.29
N GLY A 31 19.70 3.38 5.59
CA GLY A 31 20.96 4.07 5.91
C GLY A 31 21.80 3.44 7.02
N THR A 32 21.25 2.49 7.78
CA THR A 32 21.95 1.86 8.92
C THR A 32 22.65 0.57 8.49
N GLU A 33 23.95 0.48 8.73
CA GLU A 33 24.73 -0.74 8.46
C GLU A 33 24.29 -1.89 9.36
N GLN A 34 24.07 -3.04 8.75
CA GLN A 34 23.75 -4.27 9.47
C GLN A 34 25.04 -4.99 9.82
N THR A 35 25.29 -5.21 11.12
CA THR A 35 26.53 -5.80 11.64
C THR A 35 26.30 -7.11 12.39
N SER A 36 25.05 -7.46 12.68
CA SER A 36 24.68 -8.68 13.42
C SER A 36 24.13 -9.74 12.48
N PHE A 37 24.92 -10.78 12.23
CA PHE A 37 24.55 -11.91 11.40
C PHE A 37 24.72 -13.21 12.19
N SER A 38 23.81 -14.17 12.00
CA SER A 38 23.96 -15.51 12.59
C SER A 38 25.13 -16.28 11.98
N THR A 39 25.43 -16.01 10.72
CA THR A 39 26.58 -16.56 9.98
C THR A 39 27.02 -15.52 8.97
N ALA A 40 28.32 -15.24 8.90
CA ALA A 40 28.90 -14.35 7.92
C ALA A 40 30.10 -15.03 7.25
N SER A 41 30.07 -15.06 5.92
CA SER A 41 31.19 -15.51 5.09
C SER A 41 31.46 -14.47 4.03
N TYR A 42 32.71 -14.07 3.87
CA TYR A 42 33.10 -13.01 2.97
C TYR A 42 33.98 -13.53 1.83
N PRO A 43 33.91 -12.93 0.63
CA PRO A 43 34.80 -13.31 -0.48
C PRO A 43 36.27 -13.06 -0.11
N SER A 44 37.18 -13.74 -0.81
CA SER A 44 38.60 -13.45 -0.73
C SER A 44 38.89 -12.01 -1.19
N GLN A 45 40.05 -11.45 -0.74
CA GLN A 45 40.46 -10.15 -1.25
C GLN A 45 40.71 -10.24 -2.77
N ASN A 46 40.31 -9.21 -3.50
CA ASN A 46 40.36 -9.12 -4.95
C ASN A 46 39.62 -10.25 -5.67
N HIS A 47 38.58 -10.81 -5.03
CA HIS A 47 37.70 -11.79 -5.66
C HIS A 47 36.93 -11.15 -6.81
N ASP A 48 36.95 -11.79 -7.97
CA ASP A 48 36.15 -11.42 -9.13
C ASP A 48 34.84 -12.22 -9.13
N PHE A 49 33.71 -11.51 -9.17
CA PHE A 49 32.39 -12.13 -9.26
C PHE A 49 32.01 -12.30 -10.73
N ASN A 50 32.40 -13.39 -11.34
CA ASN A 50 32.12 -13.69 -12.74
C ASN A 50 30.64 -13.60 -13.11
N CYS A 51 29.73 -13.77 -12.13
CA CYS A 51 28.29 -13.67 -12.36
C CYS A 51 27.75 -12.23 -12.49
N LEU A 52 28.53 -11.21 -12.15
CA LEU A 52 28.10 -9.82 -12.20
C LEU A 52 28.60 -9.05 -13.44
N GLY A 53 29.32 -9.68 -14.33
CA GLY A 53 29.93 -9.00 -15.49
C GLY A 53 30.15 -9.87 -16.74
N ASP A 54 29.84 -11.16 -16.68
CA ASP A 54 30.06 -12.05 -17.83
C ASP A 54 29.05 -11.81 -18.96
N SER A 55 29.56 -11.73 -20.20
CA SER A 55 28.75 -11.72 -21.42
C SER A 55 27.99 -13.04 -21.54
N GLY A 56 26.71 -13.07 -21.15
CA GLY A 56 25.87 -14.26 -21.18
C GLY A 56 25.16 -14.52 -19.85
N SER A 57 25.61 -13.92 -18.76
CA SER A 57 24.86 -13.93 -17.50
C SER A 57 23.63 -13.06 -17.59
N LYS A 58 22.49 -13.62 -17.24
CA LYS A 58 21.21 -12.87 -17.19
C LYS A 58 20.95 -12.38 -15.79
N HIS A 59 20.56 -11.12 -15.68
CA HIS A 59 20.17 -10.50 -14.41
C HIS A 59 18.67 -10.36 -14.35
N PHE A 60 18.10 -10.56 -13.16
CA PHE A 60 16.67 -10.50 -12.92
C PHE A 60 16.38 -9.58 -11.74
N VAL A 61 15.34 -8.76 -11.87
CA VAL A 61 14.81 -7.91 -10.81
C VAL A 61 13.40 -8.39 -10.51
N GLY A 62 13.09 -8.66 -9.24
CA GLY A 62 11.78 -9.09 -8.78
C GLY A 62 11.55 -10.60 -8.74
N CYS A 63 12.56 -11.44 -8.98
CA CYS A 63 12.45 -12.89 -8.79
C CYS A 63 13.80 -13.53 -8.46
N ALA A 64 13.75 -14.73 -7.88
CA ALA A 64 14.91 -15.61 -7.80
C ALA A 64 15.02 -16.45 -9.09
N VAL A 65 16.22 -16.99 -9.35
CA VAL A 65 16.49 -17.81 -10.51
C VAL A 65 17.24 -19.07 -10.09
N ALA A 66 16.83 -20.23 -10.60
CA ALA A 66 17.57 -21.46 -10.39
C ALA A 66 18.95 -21.40 -11.05
N ALA A 67 19.92 -22.13 -10.52
CA ALA A 67 21.37 -22.02 -10.71
C ALA A 67 21.91 -22.16 -12.15
N ASN A 68 21.08 -22.33 -13.16
CA ASN A 68 21.55 -22.39 -14.56
C ASN A 68 21.35 -21.04 -15.23
N ILE A 69 22.39 -20.20 -15.20
CA ILE A 69 22.39 -18.87 -15.81
C ILE A 69 22.18 -18.89 -17.34
N ASN A 70 22.45 -20.02 -18.01
CA ASN A 70 22.29 -20.17 -19.44
C ASN A 70 20.86 -20.58 -19.86
N SER A 71 20.09 -21.13 -18.92
CA SER A 71 18.68 -21.46 -19.13
C SER A 71 17.91 -21.14 -17.83
N PRO A 72 17.75 -19.84 -17.50
CA PRO A 72 17.17 -19.44 -16.25
C PRO A 72 15.69 -19.80 -16.18
N SER A 73 15.29 -20.42 -15.07
CA SER A 73 13.89 -20.65 -14.71
C SER A 73 13.57 -19.74 -13.53
N PRO A 74 12.90 -18.60 -13.73
CA PRO A 74 12.51 -17.71 -12.63
C PRO A 74 11.53 -18.40 -11.69
N TYR A 75 11.74 -18.22 -10.39
CA TYR A 75 10.86 -18.69 -9.31
C TYR A 75 10.89 -17.69 -8.15
N ASP A 76 10.10 -17.90 -7.12
CA ASP A 76 10.02 -17.03 -5.94
C ASP A 76 9.92 -15.54 -6.33
N TYR A 77 8.83 -15.22 -7.03
CA TYR A 77 8.56 -13.85 -7.44
C TYR A 77 8.31 -12.95 -6.22
N MET A 78 8.88 -11.75 -6.26
CA MET A 78 8.65 -10.76 -5.23
C MET A 78 7.16 -10.36 -5.19
N ASN A 79 6.59 -10.33 -4.00
CA ASN A 79 5.26 -9.78 -3.75
C ASN A 79 5.42 -8.45 -3.01
N GLY A 80 5.38 -7.35 -3.75
CA GLY A 80 5.58 -6.00 -3.22
C GLY A 80 5.90 -5.01 -4.33
N TYR A 81 6.36 -3.82 -3.94
CA TYR A 81 6.74 -2.75 -4.85
C TYR A 81 8.25 -2.56 -4.85
N ILE A 82 8.79 -2.15 -5.99
CA ILE A 82 10.19 -1.74 -6.17
C ILE A 82 10.18 -0.33 -6.72
N ALA A 83 10.98 0.55 -6.13
CA ALA A 83 11.21 1.90 -6.64
C ALA A 83 12.72 2.14 -6.77
N ASP A 84 13.12 2.81 -7.85
CA ASP A 84 14.47 3.30 -8.10
C ASP A 84 15.58 2.25 -7.86
N PHE A 85 15.59 1.19 -8.65
CA PHE A 85 16.61 0.15 -8.58
C PHE A 85 17.91 0.64 -9.24
N ASN A 86 19.01 0.66 -8.49
CA ASN A 86 20.32 1.09 -8.95
C ASN A 86 21.34 -0.05 -8.86
N PHE A 87 22.04 -0.32 -9.95
CA PHE A 87 23.19 -1.20 -10.00
C PHE A 87 24.40 -0.44 -10.52
N THR A 88 25.47 -0.33 -9.73
CA THR A 88 26.72 0.34 -10.14
C THR A 88 27.84 -0.68 -10.28
N SER A 89 28.55 -0.62 -11.40
CA SER A 89 29.69 -1.49 -11.73
C SER A 89 31.01 -0.73 -11.59
N GLY A 90 32.00 -1.35 -10.95
CA GLY A 90 33.30 -0.74 -10.72
C GLY A 90 33.30 0.39 -9.68
N GLN A 91 32.19 0.60 -9.00
CA GLN A 91 32.00 1.62 -7.96
C GLN A 91 31.41 1.00 -6.69
N SER A 92 31.79 1.56 -5.54
CA SER A 92 31.33 1.09 -4.23
C SER A 92 30.83 2.26 -3.38
N TYR A 93 29.58 2.66 -3.62
CA TYR A 93 28.95 3.80 -2.97
C TYR A 93 28.35 3.46 -1.59
N PRO A 94 28.42 4.39 -0.60
CA PRO A 94 27.69 4.25 0.65
C PRO A 94 26.18 4.49 0.45
N ALA A 95 25.36 4.06 1.41
CA ALA A 95 23.90 4.26 1.37
C ALA A 95 23.49 5.73 1.21
N SER A 96 24.26 6.65 1.81
CA SER A 96 24.05 8.11 1.71
C SER A 96 24.25 8.70 0.30
N SER A 97 24.78 7.92 -0.64
CA SER A 97 24.84 8.35 -2.05
C SER A 97 23.48 8.29 -2.74
N PHE A 98 22.57 7.40 -2.29
CA PHE A 98 21.28 7.14 -2.90
C PHE A 98 20.12 7.75 -2.13
N ALA A 99 20.29 7.98 -0.84
CA ALA A 99 19.23 8.48 0.03
C ALA A 99 19.81 9.40 1.11
N GLU A 100 18.94 10.11 1.80
CA GLU A 100 19.30 11.09 2.82
C GLU A 100 18.23 11.15 3.92
N THR A 101 18.62 11.68 5.09
CA THR A 101 17.65 11.99 6.14
C THR A 101 16.95 13.32 5.83
N ASP A 102 15.64 13.33 5.77
CA ASP A 102 14.86 14.56 5.69
C ASP A 102 15.09 15.41 6.94
N SER A 103 15.50 16.65 6.78
CA SER A 103 15.84 17.54 7.89
C SER A 103 14.63 17.98 8.71
N THR A 104 13.42 17.87 8.17
CA THR A 104 12.16 18.28 8.82
C THR A 104 11.50 17.11 9.55
N THR A 105 11.42 15.95 8.89
CA THR A 105 10.71 14.79 9.42
C THR A 105 11.62 13.76 10.11
N GLY A 106 12.93 13.80 9.85
CA GLY A 106 13.87 12.79 10.28
C GLY A 106 13.79 11.48 9.49
N GLU A 107 12.93 11.40 8.49
CA GLU A 107 12.74 10.21 7.68
C GLU A 107 13.92 9.98 6.73
N TRP A 108 14.32 8.71 6.57
CA TRP A 108 15.28 8.31 5.55
C TRP A 108 14.58 8.15 4.21
N LYS A 109 14.84 9.03 3.27
CA LYS A 109 14.16 9.11 1.96
C LYS A 109 15.14 9.04 0.78
N PRO A 110 14.70 8.59 -0.40
CA PRO A 110 15.51 8.65 -1.62
C PRO A 110 15.90 10.08 -1.98
N LYS A 111 17.11 10.25 -2.50
CA LYS A 111 17.52 11.51 -3.12
C LYS A 111 16.83 11.68 -4.46
N SER A 112 16.38 12.87 -4.76
CA SER A 112 15.81 13.22 -6.07
C SER A 112 16.88 13.32 -7.16
N ASP A 113 18.10 13.73 -6.79
CA ASP A 113 19.23 13.90 -7.70
C ASP A 113 20.33 12.86 -7.43
N LEU A 114 20.57 12.01 -8.40
CA LEU A 114 21.65 11.01 -8.42
C LEU A 114 22.64 11.28 -9.57
N SER A 115 22.66 12.49 -10.15
CA SER A 115 23.54 12.85 -11.26
C SER A 115 25.04 12.75 -10.93
N GLY A 116 25.38 12.79 -9.63
CA GLY A 116 26.77 12.60 -9.15
C GLY A 116 27.23 11.14 -9.16
N LEU A 117 26.39 10.16 -9.49
CA LEU A 117 26.76 8.76 -9.54
C LEU A 117 27.32 8.38 -10.91
N THR A 118 28.38 7.56 -10.91
CA THR A 118 28.87 6.88 -12.10
C THR A 118 28.41 5.43 -12.02
N TYR A 119 27.71 4.96 -13.06
CA TYR A 119 27.17 3.61 -13.10
C TYR A 119 28.18 2.56 -13.59
N GLY A 120 29.23 2.99 -14.32
CA GLY A 120 30.21 2.10 -14.95
C GLY A 120 29.64 1.32 -16.14
N ASP A 121 30.50 0.57 -16.83
CA ASP A 121 30.16 -0.04 -18.14
C ASP A 121 28.98 -1.04 -18.09
N ASN A 122 28.77 -1.70 -16.95
CA ASN A 122 27.71 -2.71 -16.78
C ASN A 122 26.61 -2.25 -15.79
N GLY A 123 26.64 -0.99 -15.36
CA GLY A 123 25.67 -0.46 -14.42
C GLY A 123 24.38 -0.04 -15.11
N PHE A 124 23.29 0.07 -14.36
CA PHE A 124 21.99 0.54 -14.84
C PHE A 124 21.15 1.13 -13.72
N ARG A 125 20.14 1.91 -14.11
CA ARG A 125 19.15 2.47 -13.20
C ARG A 125 17.74 2.30 -13.76
N LEU A 126 16.86 1.65 -13.00
CA LEU A 126 15.45 1.50 -13.34
C LEU A 126 14.61 2.39 -12.43
N LYS A 127 14.06 3.45 -12.97
CA LYS A 127 13.17 4.36 -12.24
C LYS A 127 11.72 3.91 -12.21
N PHE A 128 11.32 3.01 -13.14
CA PHE A 128 9.95 2.53 -13.32
C PHE A 128 8.92 3.64 -13.60
N GLU A 129 9.35 4.81 -14.07
CA GLU A 129 8.50 5.98 -14.33
C GLU A 129 7.62 5.82 -15.57
N ASN A 130 8.06 5.03 -16.55
CA ASN A 130 7.35 4.86 -17.81
C ASN A 130 6.59 3.52 -17.83
N ALA A 131 5.25 3.59 -17.74
CA ALA A 131 4.39 2.41 -17.79
C ALA A 131 4.55 1.57 -19.06
N GLY A 132 4.91 2.20 -20.20
CA GLY A 132 5.16 1.52 -21.45
C GLY A 132 6.55 0.86 -21.56
N SER A 133 7.46 1.15 -20.63
CA SER A 133 8.83 0.64 -20.62
C SER A 133 9.40 0.62 -19.21
N LEU A 134 8.84 -0.24 -18.33
CA LEU A 134 9.30 -0.35 -16.94
C LEU A 134 10.76 -0.79 -16.80
N GLY A 135 11.30 -1.50 -17.81
CA GLY A 135 12.69 -1.96 -17.82
C GLY A 135 13.67 -0.95 -18.42
N ALA A 136 13.25 0.28 -18.74
CA ALA A 136 14.13 1.28 -19.35
C ALA A 136 15.24 1.69 -18.39
N ASP A 137 16.49 1.62 -18.89
CA ASP A 137 17.68 2.10 -18.17
C ASP A 137 17.80 3.63 -18.30
N THR A 138 17.80 4.30 -17.17
CA THR A 138 17.94 5.76 -17.07
C THR A 138 19.32 6.21 -16.58
N SER A 139 20.29 5.29 -16.48
CA SER A 139 21.67 5.59 -16.08
C SER A 139 22.49 6.27 -17.20
N GLY A 140 22.03 6.14 -18.43
CA GLY A 140 22.78 6.56 -19.64
C GLY A 140 23.70 5.48 -20.22
N GLN A 141 23.74 4.26 -19.63
CA GLN A 141 24.56 3.16 -20.13
C GLN A 141 23.85 2.33 -21.23
N GLY A 142 22.52 2.41 -21.31
CA GLY A 142 21.72 1.72 -22.35
C GLY A 142 21.46 0.25 -22.06
N HIS A 143 21.42 -0.15 -20.81
CA HIS A 143 21.17 -1.54 -20.37
C HIS A 143 19.70 -1.76 -20.01
N ASP A 144 18.82 -1.62 -20.99
CA ASP A 144 17.39 -1.88 -20.83
C ASP A 144 17.11 -3.35 -20.46
N LEU A 145 16.25 -3.55 -19.47
CA LEU A 145 15.77 -4.87 -19.07
C LEU A 145 14.45 -5.19 -19.77
N THR A 146 14.32 -6.44 -20.26
CA THR A 146 13.07 -6.92 -20.84
C THR A 146 12.06 -7.20 -19.71
N VAL A 147 10.90 -6.57 -19.78
CA VAL A 147 9.80 -6.81 -18.84
C VAL A 147 9.05 -8.08 -19.23
N SER A 148 8.81 -8.96 -18.26
CA SER A 148 8.06 -10.21 -18.47
C SER A 148 7.05 -10.39 -17.35
N GLY A 149 5.80 -10.75 -17.68
CA GLY A 149 4.75 -11.04 -16.73
C GLY A 149 4.14 -9.81 -16.02
N ALA A 150 4.55 -8.60 -16.36
CA ALA A 150 3.94 -7.40 -15.82
C ALA A 150 2.52 -7.22 -16.35
N GLY A 151 1.54 -7.15 -15.45
CA GLY A 151 0.15 -6.85 -15.78
C GLY A 151 -0.08 -5.36 -16.09
N THR A 152 -1.29 -5.01 -16.48
CA THR A 152 -1.69 -3.62 -16.80
C THR A 152 -1.55 -2.65 -15.61
N ASN A 153 -1.53 -3.15 -14.39
CA ASN A 153 -1.37 -2.36 -13.15
C ASN A 153 0.01 -2.58 -12.51
N ALA A 154 1.03 -2.90 -13.31
CA ALA A 154 2.37 -3.15 -12.79
C ALA A 154 3.07 -1.87 -12.30
N GLN A 155 2.69 -0.70 -12.82
CA GLN A 155 3.14 0.58 -12.30
C GLN A 155 2.18 1.10 -11.23
N THR A 156 2.72 1.67 -10.17
CA THR A 156 1.98 2.24 -9.06
C THR A 156 2.43 3.68 -8.80
N THR A 157 1.56 4.50 -8.23
CA THR A 157 1.88 5.85 -7.77
C THR A 157 2.52 5.87 -6.38
N ASP A 158 2.54 4.72 -5.70
CA ASP A 158 3.15 4.58 -4.38
C ASP A 158 4.68 4.62 -4.47
N THR A 159 5.31 5.42 -3.65
CA THR A 159 6.77 5.61 -3.63
C THR A 159 7.28 5.75 -2.19
N ALA A 160 8.58 5.52 -2.00
CA ALA A 160 9.19 5.71 -0.69
C ALA A 160 9.12 7.15 -0.15
N SER A 161 8.91 8.15 -1.01
CA SER A 161 8.75 9.57 -0.62
C SER A 161 7.29 10.01 -0.47
N ASN A 162 6.34 9.18 -0.89
CA ASN A 162 4.91 9.38 -0.72
C ASN A 162 4.20 8.03 -0.65
N ASN A 163 4.14 7.48 0.56
CA ASN A 163 3.54 6.19 0.83
C ASN A 163 2.03 6.34 1.01
N PHE A 164 1.24 5.68 0.17
CA PHE A 164 -0.21 5.60 0.33
C PHE A 164 -0.58 4.56 1.38
N ALA A 165 -1.71 4.78 2.05
CA ALA A 165 -2.25 3.76 2.93
C ALA A 165 -2.51 2.45 2.17
N VAL A 166 -2.41 1.35 2.88
CA VAL A 166 -2.82 0.01 2.44
C VAL A 166 -3.61 -0.65 3.56
N PHE A 167 -4.20 -1.80 3.34
CA PHE A 167 -4.73 -2.60 4.46
C PHE A 167 -3.58 -3.08 5.36
N ASN A 168 -3.80 -3.03 6.66
CA ASN A 168 -2.82 -3.42 7.66
C ASN A 168 -2.84 -4.94 7.93
N PRO A 169 -1.87 -5.71 7.42
CA PRO A 169 -1.82 -7.16 7.64
C PRO A 169 -1.31 -7.54 9.04
N LEU A 170 -0.83 -6.58 9.82
CA LEU A 170 -0.24 -6.80 11.15
C LEU A 170 -1.27 -6.76 12.28
N ILE A 171 -2.53 -6.44 11.99
CA ILE A 171 -3.59 -6.50 12.99
C ILE A 171 -3.70 -7.94 13.52
N ALA A 172 -3.62 -8.08 14.84
CA ALA A 172 -3.76 -9.38 15.49
C ALA A 172 -5.23 -9.82 15.49
N TYR A 173 -5.59 -10.67 14.54
CA TYR A 173 -6.88 -11.35 14.55
C TYR A 173 -6.85 -12.42 15.64
N LEU A 174 -7.42 -12.11 16.80
CA LEU A 174 -7.48 -13.01 17.93
C LEU A 174 -8.60 -14.03 17.70
N ASN A 175 -8.28 -15.25 18.03
CA ASN A 175 -9.20 -16.37 17.87
C ASN A 175 -9.86 -16.71 19.22
N ALA A 176 -11.08 -16.30 19.44
CA ALA A 176 -11.84 -16.64 20.64
C ALA A 176 -12.40 -18.09 20.65
N GLY A 177 -12.23 -18.85 19.57
CA GLY A 177 -12.83 -20.19 19.44
C GLY A 177 -12.03 -21.22 18.66
N GLY A 178 -10.73 -21.01 18.38
CA GLY A 178 -9.90 -21.99 17.67
C GLY A 178 -10.00 -21.97 16.13
N ASN A 179 -10.86 -21.17 15.53
CA ASN A 179 -11.01 -21.02 14.08
C ASN A 179 -10.51 -19.63 13.63
N SER A 180 -9.23 -19.53 13.35
CA SER A 180 -8.58 -18.30 12.90
C SER A 180 -8.48 -18.23 11.39
N THR A 181 -9.58 -17.98 10.70
CA THR A 181 -9.47 -17.58 9.31
C THR A 181 -9.18 -16.09 9.28
N ARG A 182 -7.91 -15.75 9.19
CA ARG A 182 -7.48 -14.38 8.95
C ARG A 182 -7.81 -14.01 7.51
N PRO A 183 -8.18 -12.76 7.22
CA PRO A 183 -8.24 -12.30 5.84
C PRO A 183 -6.87 -12.49 5.18
N THR A 184 -6.88 -12.82 3.90
CA THR A 184 -5.66 -12.87 3.10
C THR A 184 -5.47 -11.56 2.39
N PHE A 185 -4.23 -11.09 2.32
CA PHE A 185 -3.86 -9.84 1.66
C PHE A 185 -3.01 -10.12 0.43
N SER A 186 -3.21 -9.32 -0.62
CA SER A 186 -2.46 -9.40 -1.89
C SER A 186 -2.45 -8.05 -2.60
N GLN A 187 -1.79 -7.96 -3.75
CA GLN A 187 -1.68 -6.73 -4.54
C GLN A 187 -1.13 -5.57 -3.70
N GLY A 188 0.00 -5.78 -3.01
CA GLY A 188 0.59 -4.77 -2.13
C GLY A 188 -0.28 -4.43 -0.91
N ASN A 189 -1.04 -5.40 -0.39
CA ASN A 189 -2.02 -5.23 0.69
C ASN A 189 -3.21 -4.32 0.34
N LEU A 190 -3.50 -4.13 -0.94
CA LEU A 190 -4.66 -3.37 -1.41
C LEU A 190 -5.88 -4.24 -1.72
N LYS A 191 -5.69 -5.55 -1.76
CA LYS A 191 -6.77 -6.53 -1.90
C LYS A 191 -6.84 -7.41 -0.66
N THR A 192 -8.02 -7.55 -0.10
CA THR A 192 -8.30 -8.49 1.00
C THR A 192 -9.40 -9.46 0.61
N VAL A 193 -9.24 -10.72 1.03
CA VAL A 193 -10.27 -11.75 0.94
C VAL A 193 -10.58 -12.21 2.36
N THR A 194 -11.82 -12.02 2.77
CA THR A 194 -12.35 -12.43 4.06
C THR A 194 -13.13 -13.71 3.85
N THR A 195 -12.75 -14.77 4.53
CA THR A 195 -13.46 -16.05 4.46
C THR A 195 -14.37 -16.23 5.66
N ASN A 196 -15.34 -17.06 5.49
CA ASN A 196 -16.56 -17.39 6.25
C ASN A 196 -16.52 -17.44 7.82
N SER A 197 -15.51 -16.91 8.49
CA SER A 197 -15.49 -16.81 9.95
C SER A 197 -14.87 -15.50 10.49
N GLY A 198 -14.41 -14.63 9.62
CA GLY A 198 -13.82 -13.36 10.01
C GLY A 198 -14.67 -12.19 9.53
N LYS A 199 -15.04 -11.30 10.41
CA LYS A 199 -15.90 -10.16 10.09
C LYS A 199 -15.12 -8.92 9.68
N LEU A 200 -13.94 -8.66 10.25
CA LEU A 200 -13.05 -7.59 9.79
C LEU A 200 -12.23 -8.10 8.60
N GLY A 201 -12.42 -7.48 7.45
CA GLY A 201 -11.67 -7.78 6.23
C GLY A 201 -10.34 -7.06 6.16
N GLY A 202 -10.27 -5.85 6.69
CA GLY A 202 -9.06 -5.04 6.74
C GLY A 202 -9.33 -3.63 7.20
N SER A 203 -8.28 -2.95 7.67
CA SER A 203 -8.31 -1.51 7.95
C SER A 203 -7.09 -0.84 7.36
N SER A 204 -7.16 0.48 7.12
CA SER A 204 -6.01 1.25 6.64
C SER A 204 -4.85 1.21 7.63
N THR A 205 -3.62 1.33 7.11
CA THR A 205 -2.39 1.45 7.92
C THR A 205 -2.28 2.79 8.61
N LEU A 206 -2.91 3.83 8.07
CA LEU A 206 -2.81 5.20 8.55
C LEU A 206 -4.11 5.60 9.25
N LEU A 207 -3.98 6.18 10.46
CA LEU A 207 -5.04 6.79 11.23
C LEU A 207 -5.28 8.22 10.70
N ILE A 208 -6.55 8.65 10.67
CA ILE A 208 -6.95 10.02 10.40
C ILE A 208 -7.61 10.62 11.65
N SER A 209 -7.14 11.80 12.10
CA SER A 209 -7.62 12.46 13.32
C SER A 209 -8.20 13.86 13.07
N LYS A 210 -7.93 14.46 11.92
CA LYS A 210 -8.46 15.74 11.45
C LYS A 210 -8.40 15.82 9.93
N GLY A 211 -8.94 16.88 9.33
CA GLY A 211 -8.91 17.08 7.89
C GLY A 211 -9.97 16.30 7.14
N LYS A 212 -9.84 16.26 5.80
CA LYS A 212 -10.82 15.66 4.89
C LYS A 212 -10.15 14.64 3.99
N TRP A 213 -10.68 13.42 4.03
CA TRP A 213 -10.04 12.26 3.41
C TRP A 213 -10.99 11.53 2.49
N TYR A 214 -10.46 10.97 1.40
CA TYR A 214 -11.21 10.20 0.43
C TYR A 214 -10.51 8.88 0.10
N ALA A 215 -11.31 7.83 -0.01
CA ALA A 215 -10.86 6.52 -0.48
C ALA A 215 -11.98 5.85 -1.30
N GLU A 216 -11.62 4.94 -2.18
CA GLU A 216 -12.54 4.09 -2.95
C GLU A 216 -12.34 2.62 -2.60
N PHE A 217 -13.44 1.89 -2.57
CA PHE A 217 -13.42 0.45 -2.30
C PHE A 217 -14.27 -0.26 -3.35
N LYS A 218 -13.60 -1.12 -4.14
CA LYS A 218 -14.29 -1.99 -5.08
C LYS A 218 -14.69 -3.26 -4.36
N PHE A 219 -15.97 -3.57 -4.38
CA PHE A 219 -16.48 -4.85 -3.92
C PHE A 219 -16.38 -5.87 -5.04
N VAL A 220 -15.86 -7.05 -4.74
CA VAL A 220 -15.81 -8.19 -5.66
C VAL A 220 -16.47 -9.37 -4.97
N GLU A 221 -17.67 -9.67 -5.40
CA GLU A 221 -18.46 -10.77 -4.86
C GLU A 221 -17.86 -12.11 -5.27
N SER A 222 -17.80 -13.04 -4.34
CA SER A 222 -17.19 -14.34 -4.62
C SER A 222 -18.17 -15.50 -4.72
N ASN A 223 -19.37 -15.42 -4.09
CA ASN A 223 -20.34 -16.53 -4.12
C ASN A 223 -21.73 -16.12 -3.60
N ASN A 224 -22.70 -15.95 -4.41
CA ASN A 224 -24.10 -15.79 -4.13
C ASN A 224 -24.64 -14.40 -3.83
N ALA A 225 -25.31 -13.85 -4.81
CA ALA A 225 -26.35 -12.85 -4.66
C ALA A 225 -27.51 -13.39 -3.78
N GLY A 226 -27.27 -13.48 -2.49
CA GLY A 226 -28.26 -13.88 -1.48
C GLY A 226 -28.70 -12.67 -0.66
N SER A 227 -29.81 -12.79 0.03
CA SER A 227 -30.45 -11.77 0.87
C SER A 227 -29.69 -11.37 2.14
N THR A 228 -28.44 -11.78 2.31
CA THR A 228 -27.61 -11.51 3.49
C THR A 228 -26.62 -10.38 3.20
N ILE A 229 -26.31 -9.57 4.23
CA ILE A 229 -25.26 -8.56 4.16
C ILE A 229 -23.93 -9.30 4.05
N GLU A 230 -23.26 -9.21 2.90
CA GLU A 230 -21.95 -9.84 2.69
C GLU A 230 -20.82 -8.83 2.88
N SER A 231 -21.04 -7.57 2.53
CA SER A 231 -20.02 -6.54 2.54
C SER A 231 -20.45 -5.32 3.34
N VAL A 232 -19.51 -4.81 4.14
CA VAL A 232 -19.61 -3.51 4.81
C VAL A 232 -18.33 -2.72 4.60
N ILE A 233 -18.47 -1.44 4.26
CA ILE A 233 -17.38 -0.52 3.95
C ILE A 233 -17.57 0.75 4.76
N GLY A 234 -16.55 1.22 5.46
CA GLY A 234 -16.68 2.42 6.28
C GLY A 234 -15.44 2.78 7.08
N VAL A 235 -15.65 3.17 8.33
CA VAL A 235 -14.58 3.54 9.26
C VAL A 235 -14.77 2.88 10.62
N THR A 236 -13.65 2.67 11.33
CA THR A 236 -13.60 2.19 12.70
C THR A 236 -12.61 3.02 13.52
N ASP A 237 -12.90 3.21 14.80
CA ASP A 237 -11.99 3.87 15.74
C ASP A 237 -11.00 2.91 16.42
N SER A 238 -11.13 1.60 16.20
CA SER A 238 -10.24 0.58 16.78
C SER A 238 -10.28 -0.75 16.03
N PRO A 239 -9.48 -0.90 14.97
CA PRO A 239 -9.40 -2.13 14.19
C PRO A 239 -9.03 -3.35 15.05
N GLN A 240 -8.12 -3.16 16.03
CA GLN A 240 -7.68 -4.23 16.92
C GLN A 240 -8.81 -4.79 17.78
N ARG A 241 -9.74 -3.93 18.23
CA ARG A 241 -10.90 -4.38 19.00
C ARG A 241 -11.91 -5.13 18.13
N LEU A 242 -12.12 -4.69 16.88
CA LEU A 242 -12.94 -5.42 15.93
C LEU A 242 -12.35 -6.79 15.64
N ALA A 243 -11.06 -6.87 15.34
CA ALA A 243 -10.37 -8.13 15.11
C ALA A 243 -10.45 -9.10 16.29
N ALA A 244 -10.31 -8.58 17.52
CA ALA A 244 -10.38 -9.37 18.76
C ALA A 244 -11.78 -9.92 19.06
N SER A 245 -12.84 -9.25 18.61
CA SER A 245 -14.24 -9.64 18.87
C SER A 245 -14.96 -10.22 17.67
N PHE A 246 -14.25 -10.51 16.56
CA PHE A 246 -14.84 -10.89 15.28
C PHE A 246 -15.90 -9.88 14.80
N GLY A 247 -15.61 -8.59 15.04
CA GLY A 247 -16.48 -7.50 14.64
C GLY A 247 -16.24 -7.04 13.21
N LYS A 248 -17.18 -6.28 12.68
CA LYS A 248 -17.12 -5.61 11.38
C LYS A 248 -17.23 -4.09 11.57
N PRO A 249 -16.79 -3.27 10.62
CA PRO A 249 -17.09 -1.83 10.68
C PRO A 249 -18.60 -1.58 10.83
N GLY A 250 -18.98 -0.63 11.69
CA GLY A 250 -20.37 -0.34 12.03
C GLY A 250 -20.93 -1.14 13.21
N GLU A 251 -20.19 -2.07 13.79
CA GLU A 251 -20.64 -2.88 14.93
C GLU A 251 -20.48 -2.16 16.27
N ARG A 252 -19.50 -1.27 16.39
CA ARG A 252 -19.26 -0.48 17.61
C ARG A 252 -19.91 0.90 17.53
N ALA A 253 -20.09 1.53 18.67
CA ALA A 253 -20.79 2.81 18.77
C ALA A 253 -20.17 3.94 17.94
N ASN A 254 -18.83 3.94 17.78
CA ASN A 254 -18.12 4.95 17.01
C ASN A 254 -17.87 4.54 15.56
N ASP A 255 -18.12 3.27 15.21
CA ASP A 255 -17.96 2.79 13.85
C ASP A 255 -19.13 3.22 12.97
N VAL A 256 -18.84 3.56 11.75
CA VAL A 256 -19.85 3.85 10.73
C VAL A 256 -19.52 3.07 9.46
N ALA A 257 -20.49 2.33 8.95
CA ALA A 257 -20.33 1.62 7.70
C ALA A 257 -21.57 1.71 6.81
N TYR A 258 -21.35 1.54 5.51
CA TYR A 258 -22.34 1.36 4.46
C TYR A 258 -22.35 -0.10 4.04
N ALA A 259 -23.49 -0.74 4.19
CA ALA A 259 -23.67 -2.15 3.89
C ALA A 259 -24.19 -2.36 2.46
N GLN A 260 -23.86 -3.51 1.90
CA GLN A 260 -24.30 -3.94 0.57
C GLN A 260 -25.83 -3.86 0.38
N THR A 261 -26.60 -4.07 1.45
CA THR A 261 -28.07 -3.97 1.45
C THR A 261 -28.62 -2.55 1.32
N GLY A 262 -27.77 -1.53 1.22
CA GLY A 262 -28.16 -0.13 1.18
C GLY A 262 -28.39 0.50 2.56
N ASN A 263 -28.12 -0.23 3.63
CA ASN A 263 -28.23 0.29 4.99
C ASN A 263 -26.94 0.94 5.47
N LYS A 264 -27.03 1.92 6.36
CA LYS A 264 -25.93 2.31 7.24
C LYS A 264 -25.94 1.45 8.50
N LEU A 265 -24.77 1.17 9.03
CA LEU A 265 -24.55 0.43 10.26
C LEU A 265 -23.82 1.34 11.27
N ILE A 266 -24.40 1.46 12.47
CA ILE A 266 -23.82 2.20 13.61
C ILE A 266 -24.19 1.44 14.88
N GLY A 267 -23.19 0.99 15.67
CA GLY A 267 -23.44 0.23 16.89
C GLY A 267 -24.25 -1.04 16.64
N ASP A 268 -23.99 -1.72 15.52
CA ASP A 268 -24.71 -2.91 15.02
C ASP A 268 -26.18 -2.67 14.66
N SER A 269 -26.60 -1.41 14.62
CA SER A 269 -27.96 -1.04 14.19
C SER A 269 -27.98 -0.70 12.72
N ALA A 270 -28.80 -1.41 11.94
CA ALA A 270 -28.97 -1.21 10.51
C ALA A 270 -30.18 -0.31 10.21
N THR A 271 -29.96 0.78 9.47
CA THR A 271 -31.04 1.69 9.04
C THR A 271 -30.87 2.05 7.56
N SER A 272 -31.98 2.23 6.84
CA SER A 272 -31.97 2.60 5.42
C SER A 272 -31.14 3.87 5.18
N PHE A 273 -30.32 3.85 4.12
CA PHE A 273 -29.44 4.99 3.84
C PHE A 273 -29.31 5.27 2.33
N GLY A 274 -29.05 4.28 1.51
CA GLY A 274 -28.77 4.46 0.08
C GLY A 274 -29.15 3.25 -0.77
N ALA A 275 -28.63 3.19 -1.97
CA ALA A 275 -28.84 2.08 -2.89
C ALA A 275 -28.08 0.82 -2.45
N THR A 276 -28.57 -0.36 -2.78
CA THR A 276 -27.80 -1.61 -2.69
C THR A 276 -26.60 -1.57 -3.64
N TYR A 277 -25.51 -2.26 -3.29
CA TYR A 277 -24.39 -2.44 -4.21
C TYR A 277 -24.05 -3.92 -4.39
N THR A 278 -23.40 -4.26 -5.49
CA THR A 278 -23.13 -5.63 -5.91
C THR A 278 -21.73 -5.74 -6.52
N ASP A 279 -21.40 -6.90 -7.03
CA ASP A 279 -20.12 -7.20 -7.65
C ASP A 279 -19.69 -6.14 -8.68
N GLY A 280 -18.46 -5.69 -8.57
CA GLY A 280 -17.86 -4.67 -9.43
C GLY A 280 -18.17 -3.23 -9.04
N ASP A 281 -19.17 -2.96 -8.17
CA ASP A 281 -19.47 -1.60 -7.71
C ASP A 281 -18.32 -1.01 -6.90
N ILE A 282 -18.08 0.28 -7.07
CA ILE A 282 -17.09 1.03 -6.33
C ILE A 282 -17.79 1.98 -5.36
N ILE A 283 -17.46 1.85 -4.09
CA ILE A 283 -17.96 2.69 -3.01
C ILE A 283 -16.90 3.72 -2.65
N GLY A 284 -17.21 5.00 -2.89
CA GLY A 284 -16.40 6.11 -2.41
C GLY A 284 -16.77 6.46 -0.97
N VAL A 285 -15.76 6.69 -0.13
CA VAL A 285 -15.90 7.08 1.27
C VAL A 285 -15.20 8.41 1.47
N ALA A 286 -15.98 9.46 1.76
CA ALA A 286 -15.46 10.80 2.03
C ALA A 286 -15.67 11.13 3.52
N VAL A 287 -14.56 11.31 4.25
CA VAL A 287 -14.53 11.57 5.70
C VAL A 287 -14.14 13.03 5.93
N ASP A 288 -14.99 13.81 6.59
CA ASP A 288 -14.75 15.19 6.98
C ASP A 288 -14.65 15.27 8.52
N LEU A 289 -13.44 15.20 9.05
CA LEU A 289 -13.20 15.26 10.48
C LEU A 289 -13.20 16.70 11.02
N ASP A 290 -13.11 17.71 10.17
CA ASP A 290 -13.28 19.10 10.57
C ASP A 290 -14.74 19.39 10.97
N ASN A 291 -15.68 18.61 10.42
CA ASN A 291 -17.09 18.71 10.72
C ASN A 291 -17.68 17.40 11.32
N ASN A 292 -16.87 16.38 11.62
CA ASN A 292 -17.33 15.09 12.14
C ASN A 292 -18.45 14.48 11.28
N ALA A 293 -18.16 14.25 10.00
CA ALA A 293 -19.12 13.78 9.00
C ALA A 293 -18.50 12.74 8.07
N ILE A 294 -19.29 11.75 7.67
CA ILE A 294 -18.90 10.77 6.64
C ILE A 294 -19.99 10.68 5.57
N TYR A 295 -19.54 10.58 4.33
CA TYR A 295 -20.37 10.44 3.16
C TYR A 295 -19.97 9.21 2.37
N PHE A 296 -20.97 8.54 1.78
CA PHE A 296 -20.73 7.39 0.91
C PHE A 296 -21.26 7.67 -0.49
N SER A 297 -20.51 7.27 -1.50
CA SER A 297 -21.00 7.24 -2.89
C SER A 297 -20.99 5.82 -3.42
N LYS A 298 -21.90 5.53 -4.33
CA LYS A 298 -21.90 4.34 -5.16
C LYS A 298 -21.65 4.76 -6.60
N ASN A 299 -20.58 4.25 -7.20
CA ASN A 299 -20.17 4.57 -8.57
C ASN A 299 -20.18 6.10 -8.85
N GLY A 300 -19.59 6.87 -7.93
CA GLY A 300 -19.47 8.31 -8.00
C GLY A 300 -20.73 9.11 -7.59
N VAL A 301 -21.86 8.46 -7.35
CA VAL A 301 -23.10 9.14 -6.91
C VAL A 301 -23.23 9.06 -5.39
N PHE A 302 -23.17 10.23 -4.72
CA PHE A 302 -23.29 10.29 -3.27
C PHE A 302 -24.71 9.90 -2.83
N GLN A 303 -24.77 9.00 -1.84
CA GLN A 303 -25.99 8.45 -1.30
C GLN A 303 -26.66 9.44 -0.34
N ASN A 304 -27.96 9.25 -0.06
CA ASN A 304 -28.76 10.12 0.81
C ASN A 304 -28.67 11.62 0.42
N SER A 305 -28.55 11.92 -0.88
CA SER A 305 -28.32 13.29 -1.39
C SER A 305 -27.12 13.97 -0.74
N GLY A 306 -26.06 13.22 -0.46
CA GLY A 306 -24.86 13.68 0.23
C GLY A 306 -24.10 14.76 -0.54
N VAL A 307 -23.71 15.82 0.16
CA VAL A 307 -22.89 16.91 -0.37
C VAL A 307 -21.65 17.07 0.50
N PRO A 308 -20.53 16.36 0.19
CA PRO A 308 -19.33 16.38 1.02
C PRO A 308 -18.74 17.79 1.26
N THR A 309 -18.98 18.71 0.34
CA THR A 309 -18.51 20.11 0.43
C THR A 309 -19.46 21.03 1.21
N SER A 310 -20.51 20.49 1.85
CA SER A 310 -21.51 21.29 2.58
C SER A 310 -21.01 21.80 3.95
N GLY A 311 -19.82 21.40 4.39
CA GLY A 311 -19.20 21.82 5.65
C GLY A 311 -20.08 21.51 6.86
N SER A 312 -20.27 22.48 7.74
CA SER A 312 -21.03 22.32 8.99
C SER A 312 -22.51 21.95 8.77
N THR A 313 -23.08 22.15 7.57
CA THR A 313 -24.44 21.75 7.24
C THR A 313 -24.59 20.23 7.18
N LYS A 314 -23.50 19.50 6.82
CA LYS A 314 -23.46 18.02 6.75
C LYS A 314 -24.60 17.41 5.92
N THR A 315 -24.92 18.04 4.79
CA THR A 315 -26.05 17.61 3.95
C THR A 315 -25.88 16.14 3.50
N GLY A 316 -26.80 15.28 3.89
CA GLY A 316 -26.81 13.85 3.56
C GLY A 316 -25.72 13.00 4.25
N ALA A 317 -24.92 13.58 5.13
CA ALA A 317 -23.89 12.88 5.87
C ALA A 317 -24.46 11.95 6.97
N ILE A 318 -23.62 11.03 7.39
CA ILE A 318 -23.73 10.36 8.70
C ILE A 318 -22.79 11.07 9.65
N ALA A 319 -23.26 11.38 10.87
CA ALA A 319 -22.42 12.00 11.89
C ALA A 319 -21.37 11.01 12.41
N LEU A 320 -20.15 11.49 12.61
CA LEU A 320 -19.07 10.78 13.30
C LEU A 320 -18.93 11.32 14.73
N THR A 321 -18.45 10.48 15.62
CA THR A 321 -17.97 10.91 16.96
C THR A 321 -16.70 11.75 16.75
N ASP A 322 -16.53 12.79 17.56
CA ASP A 322 -15.30 13.59 17.54
C ASP A 322 -14.07 12.70 17.76
N PRO A 323 -13.03 12.80 16.90
CA PRO A 323 -11.82 12.01 17.02
C PRO A 323 -11.22 11.96 18.44
N ALA A 324 -11.22 13.07 19.15
CA ALA A 324 -10.72 13.15 20.54
C ALA A 324 -11.51 12.29 21.53
N SER A 325 -12.72 11.87 21.18
CA SER A 325 -13.59 11.00 21.99
C SER A 325 -13.60 9.54 21.52
N THR A 326 -12.80 9.20 20.50
CA THR A 326 -12.65 7.84 19.99
C THR A 326 -11.57 7.07 20.74
N VAL A 327 -11.51 5.76 20.53
CA VAL A 327 -10.59 4.88 21.29
C VAL A 327 -9.13 5.18 21.00
N GLU A 328 -8.79 5.41 19.72
CA GLU A 328 -7.40 5.61 19.28
C GLU A 328 -7.15 7.06 18.83
N GLY A 329 -8.06 7.99 19.12
CA GLY A 329 -7.90 9.39 18.78
C GLY A 329 -8.18 9.71 17.30
N GLY A 330 -8.92 8.85 16.59
CA GLY A 330 -9.21 9.02 15.18
C GLY A 330 -9.91 7.82 14.57
N TYR A 331 -9.84 7.72 13.27
CA TYR A 331 -10.49 6.68 12.49
C TYR A 331 -9.52 6.01 11.50
N TYR A 332 -9.79 4.76 11.20
CA TYR A 332 -9.22 4.02 10.09
C TYR A 332 -10.33 3.71 9.09
N PHE A 333 -10.06 3.82 7.80
CA PHE A 333 -10.91 3.20 6.80
C PHE A 333 -10.92 1.69 7.02
N ALA A 334 -12.07 1.08 6.90
CA ALA A 334 -12.20 -0.35 7.17
C ALA A 334 -13.25 -1.00 6.27
N VAL A 335 -13.00 -2.28 5.96
CA VAL A 335 -13.93 -3.14 5.25
C VAL A 335 -14.16 -4.41 6.04
N GLY A 336 -15.29 -5.06 5.84
CA GLY A 336 -15.60 -6.28 6.56
C GLY A 336 -16.68 -7.10 5.90
N GLU A 337 -16.86 -8.29 6.47
CA GLU A 337 -17.85 -9.29 6.11
C GLU A 337 -18.89 -9.37 7.23
N ALA A 338 -20.17 -9.37 6.87
CA ALA A 338 -21.24 -9.43 7.86
C ALA A 338 -22.02 -10.76 7.86
N SER A 339 -21.68 -11.66 6.94
CA SER A 339 -22.25 -13.02 6.85
C SER A 339 -21.22 -14.11 7.11
N SER A 340 -21.58 -15.36 6.82
CA SER A 340 -20.66 -16.51 6.82
C SER A 340 -20.03 -16.79 5.46
N GLU A 341 -20.20 -15.88 4.50
CA GLU A 341 -19.72 -16.04 3.13
C GLU A 341 -18.31 -15.48 2.94
N THR A 342 -17.79 -15.53 1.73
CA THR A 342 -16.49 -14.96 1.38
C THR A 342 -16.70 -13.64 0.66
N SER A 343 -16.07 -12.58 1.12
CA SER A 343 -16.07 -11.29 0.43
C SER A 343 -14.64 -10.87 0.05
N THR A 344 -14.55 -10.18 -1.05
CA THR A 344 -13.30 -9.59 -1.54
C THR A 344 -13.46 -8.09 -1.68
N HIS A 345 -12.50 -7.35 -1.11
CA HIS A 345 -12.46 -5.90 -1.25
C HIS A 345 -11.10 -5.47 -1.82
N GLN A 346 -11.14 -4.51 -2.74
CA GLN A 346 -9.96 -3.84 -3.26
C GLN A 346 -10.02 -2.37 -2.86
N ALA A 347 -9.03 -1.90 -2.09
CA ALA A 347 -8.96 -0.53 -1.62
C ALA A 347 -8.12 0.34 -2.57
N ASN A 348 -8.59 1.53 -2.83
CA ASN A 348 -7.88 2.60 -3.50
C ASN A 348 -7.78 3.81 -2.57
N PHE A 349 -6.62 3.97 -1.92
CA PHE A 349 -6.30 5.15 -1.12
C PHE A 349 -5.60 6.24 -1.95
N GLY A 350 -5.56 6.08 -3.28
CA GLY A 350 -4.83 6.87 -4.25
C GLY A 350 -3.89 6.03 -5.10
N ASN A 351 -3.68 4.76 -4.73
CA ASN A 351 -2.86 3.78 -5.43
C ASN A 351 -3.71 2.53 -5.72
N PRO A 352 -4.51 2.51 -6.80
CA PRO A 352 -5.51 1.49 -7.05
C PRO A 352 -4.92 0.14 -7.45
N PRO A 353 -5.44 -0.99 -6.91
CA PRO A 353 -5.09 -2.34 -7.37
C PRO A 353 -5.94 -2.81 -8.56
N PHE A 354 -6.88 -2.00 -9.01
CA PHE A 354 -7.76 -2.27 -10.14
C PHE A 354 -7.63 -1.19 -11.22
N THR A 355 -8.06 -1.50 -12.43
CA THR A 355 -7.98 -0.58 -13.56
C THR A 355 -8.86 0.65 -13.32
N ILE A 356 -8.28 1.83 -13.51
CA ILE A 356 -8.93 3.12 -13.46
C ILE A 356 -9.15 3.59 -14.91
N SER A 357 -10.33 4.05 -15.22
CA SER A 357 -10.69 4.54 -16.56
C SER A 357 -10.67 6.06 -16.66
N SER A 358 -10.95 6.78 -15.58
CA SER A 358 -11.07 8.25 -15.60
C SER A 358 -9.84 9.00 -15.07
N GLY A 359 -9.10 8.44 -14.09
CA GLY A 359 -7.83 8.98 -13.61
C GLY A 359 -7.95 10.29 -12.83
N ASN A 360 -8.90 10.39 -11.90
CA ASN A 360 -9.05 11.58 -11.07
C ASN A 360 -7.99 11.64 -9.96
N THR A 361 -7.53 12.85 -9.66
CA THR A 361 -6.64 13.13 -8.52
C THR A 361 -7.40 13.82 -7.40
N ASP A 362 -6.79 13.85 -6.22
CA ASP A 362 -7.28 14.64 -5.09
C ASP A 362 -7.02 16.15 -5.27
N SER A 363 -7.41 16.95 -4.27
CA SER A 363 -7.22 18.41 -4.30
C SER A 363 -5.76 18.85 -4.25
N ALA A 364 -4.81 17.97 -3.93
CA ALA A 364 -3.37 18.20 -3.99
C ALA A 364 -2.72 17.68 -5.28
N GLY A 365 -3.50 17.13 -6.21
CA GLY A 365 -3.01 16.50 -7.44
C GLY A 365 -2.39 15.13 -7.23
N LEU A 366 -2.70 14.45 -6.11
CA LEU A 366 -2.20 13.14 -5.77
C LEU A 366 -3.26 12.06 -5.95
N GLY A 367 -2.78 10.83 -6.12
CA GLY A 367 -3.63 9.65 -6.27
C GLY A 367 -4.16 9.44 -7.69
N ASN A 368 -4.85 8.32 -7.86
CA ASN A 368 -5.50 7.92 -9.11
C ASN A 368 -6.84 7.24 -8.78
N PHE A 369 -7.94 7.99 -8.85
CA PHE A 369 -9.27 7.55 -8.48
C PHE A 369 -10.17 7.36 -9.70
N GLU A 370 -11.12 6.42 -9.60
CA GLU A 370 -12.10 6.20 -10.66
C GLU A 370 -13.11 7.35 -10.70
N TYR A 371 -13.54 7.86 -9.57
CA TYR A 371 -14.52 8.94 -9.49
C TYR A 371 -13.90 10.24 -8.98
N ALA A 372 -14.56 11.35 -9.29
CA ALA A 372 -14.12 12.67 -8.88
C ALA A 372 -14.05 12.76 -7.35
N VAL A 373 -12.86 13.08 -6.83
CA VAL A 373 -12.65 13.37 -5.42
C VAL A 373 -13.34 14.69 -5.06
N PRO A 374 -14.15 14.75 -4.01
CA PRO A 374 -14.77 16.01 -3.62
C PRO A 374 -13.73 17.10 -3.33
N SER A 375 -14.05 18.34 -3.73
CA SER A 375 -13.12 19.46 -3.50
C SER A 375 -12.75 19.62 -2.03
N GLY A 376 -11.46 19.78 -1.74
CA GLY A 376 -10.90 19.89 -0.40
C GLY A 376 -10.72 18.55 0.33
N TYR A 377 -10.94 17.42 -0.36
CA TYR A 377 -10.61 16.10 0.16
C TYR A 377 -9.31 15.59 -0.43
N TYR A 378 -8.62 14.73 0.32
CA TYR A 378 -7.26 14.28 0.04
C TYR A 378 -7.13 12.77 0.08
N ALA A 379 -6.26 12.24 -0.76
CA ALA A 379 -5.83 10.85 -0.72
C ALA A 379 -5.09 10.55 0.59
N LEU A 380 -5.31 9.37 1.16
CA LEU A 380 -4.65 8.98 2.41
C LEU A 380 -3.22 8.51 2.13
N CYS A 381 -2.28 9.45 2.19
CA CYS A 381 -0.86 9.21 2.01
C CYS A 381 -0.03 10.08 2.95
N THR A 382 1.26 9.73 3.13
CA THR A 382 2.15 10.42 4.07
C THR A 382 2.32 11.91 3.75
N ARG A 383 2.39 12.28 2.47
CA ARG A 383 2.52 13.67 2.05
C ARG A 383 1.30 14.52 2.42
N ASN A 384 0.10 13.99 2.21
CA ASN A 384 -1.13 14.69 2.58
C ASN A 384 -1.33 14.74 4.09
N LEU A 385 -0.97 13.67 4.82
CA LEU A 385 -1.02 13.65 6.29
C LEU A 385 -0.11 14.72 6.88
N ASN A 386 1.08 14.91 6.35
CA ASN A 386 1.99 15.97 6.82
C ASN A 386 1.45 17.39 6.59
N THR A 387 0.54 17.57 5.62
CA THR A 387 0.05 18.89 5.24
C THR A 387 -1.33 19.19 5.81
N TYR A 388 -2.22 18.21 5.85
CA TYR A 388 -3.65 18.37 6.14
C TYR A 388 -4.14 17.50 7.32
N GLY A 389 -3.31 16.57 7.79
CA GLY A 389 -3.59 15.62 8.85
C GLY A 389 -3.29 16.11 10.27
#